data_cf43d5bedc088ed82928701c83df0581
#
_entry.id   cf43d5bedc088ed82928701c83df0581
#
_cell.length_a   1.000
_cell.length_b   1.000
_cell.length_c   1.000
_cell.angle_alpha   90.00
_cell.angle_beta   90.00
_cell.angle_gamma   90.00
#
_symmetry.space_group_name_H-M   'P 1'
#
loop_
_entity.id
_entity.type
_entity.pdbx_description
1 polymer ?
#
loop_
_entity_poly.entity_id
_entity_poly.type
_entity_poly.pdbx_seq_one_letter_code
_entity_poly.pdbx_strand_id
1 'polypeptide(L)'
;MWLADKWIDYELLDCTCGEKLERWGQYILTRPDPQAIWRTPKEHPGWQSADAHYERSQSGGGRWSKGIIPDRWQVGYGRYTFNVSLMNFKHTGLFPEQAVNWEYITEKIHAADREISLLNLFAYTGGATIAAAAAGASVCHVDAARGMVFRAKENAESSGLPENSVRWIIDDCTKFVEREIRRKRRYDAVIMDPPSFGRGPSGEVWKLEDRLYDFVRLCSGVLSDNPLFVIINSYTTGLSPSTLTYITQSLLGGCAESRELGIPVTKWREVTQVPGGRRFGTVNENEQRDETSARRNERLLAMPCGATCRWTCL
;
A
#
# COMPACT_ATOMS: atom_id res chain seq x y z
N MET A 1 8.75 -3.72 -12.13
CA MET A 1 7.79 -3.01 -11.26
C MET A 1 6.44 -3.73 -11.35
N TRP A 2 5.73 -3.90 -10.24
CA TRP A 2 4.33 -4.32 -10.22
C TRP A 2 3.45 -3.09 -10.09
N LEU A 3 2.42 -2.98 -10.95
CA LEU A 3 1.60 -1.77 -11.07
C LEU A 3 0.21 -1.93 -10.46
N ALA A 4 -0.17 -0.98 -9.60
CA ALA A 4 -1.53 -0.86 -9.07
C ALA A 4 -2.40 -0.06 -10.07
N ASP A 5 -2.83 -0.70 -11.14
CA ASP A 5 -3.48 -0.08 -12.31
C ASP A 5 -5.00 -0.32 -12.41
N LYS A 6 -5.59 -1.03 -11.43
CA LYS A 6 -7.03 -1.38 -11.45
C LYS A 6 -7.89 -0.49 -10.55
N TRP A 7 -7.33 0.60 -10.04
CA TRP A 7 -8.08 1.58 -9.26
C TRP A 7 -9.10 2.31 -10.12
N ILE A 8 -10.32 2.51 -9.58
CA ILE A 8 -11.38 3.35 -10.14
C ILE A 8 -11.54 4.62 -9.31
N ASP A 9 -11.59 4.48 -7.98
CA ASP A 9 -11.81 5.60 -7.06
C ASP A 9 -10.52 6.30 -6.63
N TYR A 10 -9.37 5.79 -7.01
CA TYR A 10 -8.09 6.46 -6.81
C TYR A 10 -7.35 6.63 -8.15
N GLU A 11 -6.62 7.73 -8.28
CA GLU A 11 -5.85 8.03 -9.47
C GLU A 11 -4.66 8.94 -9.14
N LEU A 12 -3.47 8.60 -9.62
CA LEU A 12 -2.32 9.50 -9.61
C LEU A 12 -2.36 10.34 -10.88
N LEU A 13 -2.90 11.55 -10.77
CA LEU A 13 -3.11 12.46 -11.90
C LEU A 13 -1.79 13.00 -12.45
N ASP A 14 -0.87 13.38 -11.57
CA ASP A 14 0.46 13.90 -11.92
C ASP A 14 1.42 13.78 -10.73
N CYS A 15 2.73 13.79 -10.99
CA CYS A 15 3.76 13.87 -9.96
C CYS A 15 5.00 14.59 -10.50
N THR A 16 5.50 15.56 -9.75
CA THR A 16 6.65 16.39 -10.14
C THR A 16 7.13 17.25 -8.97
N CYS A 17 8.39 17.70 -9.01
CA CYS A 17 8.94 18.66 -8.05
C CYS A 17 8.76 18.28 -6.57
N GLY A 18 8.85 16.99 -6.25
CA GLY A 18 8.69 16.48 -4.88
C GLY A 18 7.24 16.39 -4.39
N GLU A 19 6.26 16.50 -5.29
CA GLU A 19 4.83 16.44 -4.98
C GLU A 19 4.08 15.50 -5.91
N LYS A 20 2.91 15.07 -5.47
CA LYS A 20 1.95 14.30 -6.26
C LYS A 20 0.57 14.91 -6.17
N LEU A 21 -0.13 14.86 -7.30
CA LEU A 21 -1.51 15.25 -7.48
C LEU A 21 -2.34 13.98 -7.62
N GLU A 22 -3.27 13.77 -6.72
CA GLU A 22 -4.04 12.52 -6.63
C GLU A 22 -5.53 12.80 -6.56
N ARG A 23 -6.33 11.94 -7.19
CA ARG A 23 -7.77 11.89 -6.98
C ARG A 23 -8.11 10.75 -6.01
N TRP A 24 -8.91 11.07 -5.00
CA TRP A 24 -9.41 10.16 -3.98
C TRP A 24 -10.95 10.22 -3.93
N GLY A 25 -11.62 9.33 -4.63
CA GLY A 25 -13.04 9.44 -4.91
C GLY A 25 -13.32 10.68 -5.75
N GLN A 26 -14.06 11.63 -5.19
CA GLN A 26 -14.37 12.90 -5.85
C GLN A 26 -13.41 14.06 -5.52
N TYR A 27 -12.45 13.85 -4.60
CA TYR A 27 -11.57 14.91 -4.09
C TYR A 27 -10.18 14.81 -4.71
N ILE A 28 -9.61 15.98 -5.03
CA ILE A 28 -8.25 16.13 -5.54
C ILE A 28 -7.36 16.63 -4.41
N LEU A 29 -6.26 15.92 -4.18
CA LEU A 29 -5.29 16.21 -3.12
C LEU A 29 -3.92 16.46 -3.72
N THR A 30 -3.18 17.41 -3.14
CA THR A 30 -1.74 17.55 -3.35
C THR A 30 -1.00 17.23 -2.07
N ARG A 31 0.05 16.44 -2.18
CA ARG A 31 0.89 16.10 -1.03
C ARG A 31 2.34 15.82 -1.43
N PRO A 32 3.29 16.05 -0.54
CA PRO A 32 4.70 15.86 -0.85
C PRO A 32 5.03 14.37 -1.05
N ASP A 33 5.82 14.11 -2.08
CA ASP A 33 6.45 12.82 -2.28
C ASP A 33 7.92 13.00 -2.71
N PRO A 34 8.88 12.64 -1.85
CA PRO A 34 10.31 12.88 -2.11
C PRO A 34 10.87 12.01 -3.24
N GLN A 35 10.14 11.00 -3.72
CA GLN A 35 10.57 10.20 -4.85
C GLN A 35 10.35 10.91 -6.18
N ALA A 36 9.43 11.89 -6.27
CA ALA A 36 9.16 12.66 -7.48
C ALA A 36 10.22 13.75 -7.72
N ILE A 37 11.48 13.35 -7.88
CA ILE A 37 12.65 14.26 -8.01
C ILE A 37 12.75 14.96 -9.38
N TRP A 38 12.02 14.51 -10.38
CA TRP A 38 11.94 15.14 -11.69
C TRP A 38 11.19 16.47 -11.62
N ARG A 39 11.40 17.31 -12.65
CA ARG A 39 10.87 18.68 -12.70
C ARG A 39 10.10 18.90 -13.99
N THR A 40 9.09 18.07 -14.23
CA THR A 40 8.15 18.28 -15.35
C THR A 40 7.21 19.44 -15.01
N PRO A 41 6.71 20.20 -16.02
CA PRO A 41 5.75 21.26 -15.78
C PRO A 41 4.47 20.75 -15.11
N LYS A 42 3.90 21.54 -14.20
CA LYS A 42 2.62 21.29 -13.53
C LYS A 42 1.47 21.77 -14.44
N GLU A 43 1.20 21.00 -15.51
CA GLU A 43 0.21 21.36 -16.54
C GLU A 43 -1.21 20.93 -16.17
N HIS A 44 -1.37 19.90 -15.33
CA HIS A 44 -2.70 19.41 -14.96
C HIS A 44 -3.46 20.47 -14.14
N PRO A 45 -4.73 20.83 -14.54
CA PRO A 45 -5.51 21.90 -13.87
C PRO A 45 -5.71 21.66 -12.37
N GLY A 46 -5.75 20.40 -11.96
CA GLY A 46 -5.90 20.00 -10.55
C GLY A 46 -4.82 20.56 -9.61
N TRP A 47 -3.64 20.93 -10.12
CA TRP A 47 -2.63 21.59 -9.30
C TRP A 47 -3.08 22.95 -8.74
N GLN A 48 -3.98 23.63 -9.45
CA GLN A 48 -4.52 24.93 -9.04
C GLN A 48 -5.85 24.82 -8.30
N SER A 49 -6.58 23.70 -8.47
CA SER A 49 -7.93 23.48 -7.94
C SER A 49 -8.04 22.30 -6.99
N ALA A 50 -6.93 21.90 -6.37
CA ALA A 50 -6.93 20.82 -5.39
C ALA A 50 -7.83 21.16 -4.18
N ASP A 51 -8.63 20.18 -3.74
CA ASP A 51 -9.53 20.33 -2.59
C ASP A 51 -8.76 20.40 -1.26
N ALA A 52 -7.58 19.81 -1.20
CA ALA A 52 -6.67 19.94 -0.05
C ALA A 52 -5.21 19.81 -0.47
N HIS A 53 -4.35 20.52 0.25
CA HIS A 53 -2.91 20.54 0.07
C HIS A 53 -2.20 20.29 1.40
N TYR A 54 -1.21 19.38 1.42
CA TYR A 54 -0.38 19.17 2.60
C TYR A 54 0.89 20.00 2.55
N GLU A 55 1.00 20.99 3.42
CA GLU A 55 2.16 21.86 3.57
C GLU A 55 3.14 21.26 4.58
N ARG A 56 4.39 21.02 4.16
CA ARG A 56 5.45 20.62 5.08
C ARG A 56 5.91 21.79 5.94
N SER A 57 6.09 21.54 7.24
CA SER A 57 6.75 22.47 8.14
C SER A 57 8.27 22.32 8.05
N GLN A 58 9.00 23.43 8.21
CA GLN A 58 10.47 23.42 8.28
C GLN A 58 11.02 22.66 9.49
N SER A 59 10.23 22.56 10.57
CA SER A 59 10.60 21.85 11.81
C SER A 59 10.22 20.36 11.81
N GLY A 60 9.75 19.82 10.67
CA GLY A 60 9.21 18.48 10.55
C GLY A 60 7.68 18.44 10.74
N GLY A 61 7.04 17.42 10.21
CA GLY A 61 5.58 17.32 10.14
C GLY A 61 4.99 18.26 9.09
N GLY A 62 3.80 18.79 9.34
CA GLY A 62 3.07 19.69 8.45
C GLY A 62 1.58 19.73 8.77
N ARG A 63 0.82 20.40 7.93
CA ARG A 63 -0.63 20.56 8.06
C ARG A 63 -1.32 20.46 6.72
N TRP A 64 -2.58 20.05 6.73
CA TRP A 64 -3.46 20.17 5.59
C TRP A 64 -4.10 21.56 5.55
N SER A 65 -3.92 22.25 4.44
CA SER A 65 -4.82 23.35 4.05
C SER A 65 -5.94 22.71 3.23
N LYS A 66 -7.18 22.89 3.64
CA LYS A 66 -8.33 22.23 3.01
C LYS A 66 -9.46 23.23 2.71
N GLY A 67 -10.14 23.02 1.58
CA GLY A 67 -11.40 23.60 1.25
C GLY A 67 -12.58 22.87 1.92
N ILE A 68 -13.71 22.78 1.23
CA ILE A 68 -14.88 22.03 1.70
C ILE A 68 -14.69 20.55 1.37
N ILE A 69 -14.09 19.82 2.29
CA ILE A 69 -13.87 18.37 2.21
C ILE A 69 -14.31 17.74 3.53
N PRO A 70 -15.05 16.62 3.53
CA PRO A 70 -15.47 15.96 4.76
C PRO A 70 -14.28 15.46 5.55
N ASP A 71 -14.45 15.26 6.85
CA ASP A 71 -13.40 14.70 7.70
C ASP A 71 -13.09 13.24 7.34
N ARG A 72 -14.06 12.52 6.79
CA ARG A 72 -13.94 11.15 6.27
C ARG A 72 -14.78 10.96 5.03
N TRP A 73 -14.29 10.16 4.08
CA TRP A 73 -15.04 9.69 2.92
C TRP A 73 -14.59 8.28 2.54
N GLN A 74 -15.28 7.66 1.61
CA GLN A 74 -14.99 6.30 1.19
C GLN A 74 -14.37 6.26 -0.21
N VAL A 75 -13.48 5.29 -0.41
CA VAL A 75 -12.94 4.91 -1.72
C VAL A 75 -13.02 3.40 -1.87
N GLY A 76 -13.39 2.95 -3.06
CA GLY A 76 -13.53 1.54 -3.40
C GLY A 76 -12.33 0.99 -4.16
N TYR A 77 -12.00 -0.28 -3.91
CA TYR A 77 -11.12 -1.08 -4.75
C TYR A 77 -11.76 -2.46 -4.99
N GLY A 78 -12.24 -2.70 -6.20
CA GLY A 78 -13.03 -3.91 -6.49
C GLY A 78 -14.21 -4.02 -5.54
N ARG A 79 -14.22 -5.06 -4.70
CA ARG A 79 -15.26 -5.29 -3.68
C ARG A 79 -14.98 -4.67 -2.32
N TYR A 80 -13.83 -4.05 -2.12
CA TYR A 80 -13.41 -3.49 -0.84
C TYR A 80 -13.76 -2.01 -0.74
N THR A 81 -14.16 -1.56 0.44
CA THR A 81 -14.45 -0.16 0.75
C THR A 81 -13.56 0.31 1.89
N PHE A 82 -12.84 1.41 1.67
CA PHE A 82 -11.92 1.99 2.63
C PHE A 82 -12.37 3.38 3.06
N ASN A 83 -12.36 3.62 4.38
CA ASN A 83 -12.62 4.92 4.97
C ASN A 83 -11.31 5.72 5.03
N VAL A 84 -11.23 6.77 4.24
CA VAL A 84 -10.06 7.65 4.16
C VAL A 84 -10.34 9.02 4.79
N SER A 85 -9.28 9.70 5.19
CA SER A 85 -9.35 11.04 5.81
C SER A 85 -8.03 11.76 5.65
N LEU A 86 -8.01 13.07 5.80
CA LEU A 86 -6.79 13.86 5.91
C LEU A 86 -6.17 13.61 7.29
N MET A 87 -5.18 12.71 7.34
CA MET A 87 -4.50 12.33 8.58
C MET A 87 -3.24 13.17 8.80
N ASN A 88 -2.66 13.06 9.99
CA ASN A 88 -1.36 13.64 10.28
C ASN A 88 -0.28 13.11 9.32
N PHE A 89 0.80 13.86 9.12
CA PHE A 89 1.94 13.46 8.29
C PHE A 89 1.63 13.15 6.83
N LYS A 90 0.75 13.89 6.17
CA LYS A 90 0.39 13.69 4.75
C LYS A 90 -0.38 12.38 4.41
N HIS A 91 -0.70 11.54 5.37
CA HIS A 91 -1.37 10.27 5.10
C HIS A 91 -2.87 10.45 4.90
N THR A 92 -3.46 9.53 4.13
CA THR A 92 -4.90 9.47 3.86
C THR A 92 -5.56 8.25 4.52
N GLY A 93 -4.75 7.37 5.11
CA GLY A 93 -5.21 6.13 5.73
C GLY A 93 -5.14 4.93 4.78
N LEU A 94 -4.59 5.07 3.58
CA LEU A 94 -4.44 3.98 2.63
C LEU A 94 -3.17 4.17 1.77
N PHE A 95 -2.58 3.06 1.33
CA PHE A 95 -1.47 2.99 0.41
C PHE A 95 -1.94 2.30 -0.88
N PRO A 96 -2.31 3.07 -1.92
CA PRO A 96 -2.94 2.53 -3.13
C PRO A 96 -2.06 1.54 -3.89
N GLU A 97 -0.75 1.69 -3.86
CA GLU A 97 0.22 0.79 -4.48
C GLU A 97 0.16 -0.64 -3.92
N GLN A 98 -0.33 -0.80 -2.69
CA GLN A 98 -0.49 -2.11 -2.05
C GLN A 98 -1.61 -2.96 -2.67
N ALA A 99 -2.46 -2.39 -3.50
CA ALA A 99 -3.52 -3.12 -4.21
C ALA A 99 -2.96 -4.31 -5.01
N VAL A 100 -1.77 -4.19 -5.56
CA VAL A 100 -1.04 -5.29 -6.24
C VAL A 100 -0.80 -6.47 -5.30
N ASN A 101 -0.48 -6.21 -4.03
CA ASN A 101 -0.31 -7.28 -3.04
C ASN A 101 -1.66 -7.86 -2.60
N TRP A 102 -2.73 -7.04 -2.54
CA TRP A 102 -4.06 -7.56 -2.22
C TRP A 102 -4.57 -8.55 -3.27
N GLU A 103 -4.31 -8.27 -4.56
CA GLU A 103 -4.63 -9.21 -5.65
C GLU A 103 -3.85 -10.50 -5.53
N TYR A 104 -2.53 -10.41 -5.33
CA TYR A 104 -1.67 -11.59 -5.13
C TYR A 104 -2.12 -12.44 -3.94
N ILE A 105 -2.44 -11.82 -2.80
CA ILE A 105 -2.93 -12.48 -1.59
C ILE A 105 -4.22 -13.24 -1.91
N THR A 106 -5.17 -12.57 -2.56
CA THR A 106 -6.46 -13.14 -2.95
C THR A 106 -6.28 -14.34 -3.87
N GLU A 107 -5.45 -14.19 -4.92
CA GLU A 107 -5.14 -15.26 -5.87
C GLU A 107 -4.53 -16.49 -5.17
N LYS A 108 -3.52 -16.27 -4.32
CA LYS A 108 -2.83 -17.36 -3.62
C LYS A 108 -3.74 -18.10 -2.64
N ILE A 109 -4.59 -17.39 -1.90
CA ILE A 109 -5.53 -17.99 -0.96
C ILE A 109 -6.58 -18.84 -1.72
N HIS A 110 -7.16 -18.30 -2.80
CA HIS A 110 -8.13 -19.05 -3.60
C HIS A 110 -7.52 -20.29 -4.27
N ALA A 111 -6.24 -20.22 -4.69
CA ALA A 111 -5.56 -21.35 -5.33
C ALA A 111 -5.10 -22.43 -4.35
N ALA A 112 -5.11 -22.18 -3.04
CA ALA A 112 -4.55 -23.10 -2.06
C ALA A 112 -5.42 -24.34 -1.79
N ASP A 113 -6.73 -24.28 -2.09
CA ASP A 113 -7.73 -25.34 -1.86
C ASP A 113 -7.67 -25.95 -0.45
N ARG A 114 -7.36 -25.14 0.55
CA ARG A 114 -7.34 -25.47 1.98
C ARG A 114 -7.56 -24.23 2.84
N GLU A 115 -7.90 -24.44 4.10
CA GLU A 115 -7.94 -23.32 5.07
C GLU A 115 -6.58 -22.70 5.24
N ILE A 116 -6.54 -21.35 5.22
CA ILE A 116 -5.33 -20.57 5.35
C ILE A 116 -5.39 -19.73 6.63
N SER A 117 -4.38 -19.89 7.49
CA SER A 117 -4.13 -19.03 8.63
C SER A 117 -3.07 -17.98 8.27
N LEU A 118 -3.42 -16.69 8.36
CA LEU A 118 -2.58 -15.59 7.92
C LEU A 118 -2.27 -14.63 9.07
N LEU A 119 -0.98 -14.28 9.23
CA LEU A 119 -0.51 -13.26 10.16
C LEU A 119 -0.11 -12.00 9.38
N ASN A 120 -0.78 -10.88 9.67
CA ASN A 120 -0.45 -9.56 9.12
C ASN A 120 0.14 -8.66 10.21
N LEU A 121 1.41 -8.29 10.06
CA LEU A 121 2.22 -7.51 11.00
C LEU A 121 2.45 -6.10 10.48
N PHE A 122 2.42 -5.08 11.35
CA PHE A 122 2.40 -3.67 11.00
C PHE A 122 1.23 -3.38 10.08
N ALA A 123 0.08 -3.95 10.41
CA ALA A 123 -1.03 -4.14 9.49
C ALA A 123 -1.84 -2.86 9.19
N TYR A 124 -1.50 -1.72 9.84
CA TYR A 124 -2.03 -0.39 9.61
C TYR A 124 -3.57 -0.36 9.58
N THR A 125 -4.17 0.21 8.54
CA THR A 125 -5.64 0.31 8.36
C THR A 125 -6.27 -0.90 7.67
N GLY A 126 -5.51 -2.00 7.51
CA GLY A 126 -6.03 -3.32 7.21
C GLY A 126 -6.25 -3.66 5.74
N GLY A 127 -5.66 -2.97 4.76
CA GLY A 127 -5.87 -3.29 3.34
C GLY A 127 -5.59 -4.75 3.01
N ALA A 128 -4.40 -5.26 3.37
CA ALA A 128 -4.03 -6.66 3.16
C ALA A 128 -4.86 -7.63 4.04
N THR A 129 -5.23 -7.23 5.26
CA THR A 129 -6.12 -7.98 6.15
C THR A 129 -7.47 -8.23 5.51
N ILE A 130 -8.08 -7.18 4.94
CA ILE A 130 -9.40 -7.23 4.30
C ILE A 130 -9.34 -8.13 3.06
N ALA A 131 -8.31 -7.97 2.22
CA ALA A 131 -8.13 -8.80 1.05
C ALA A 131 -8.01 -10.29 1.41
N ALA A 132 -7.20 -10.62 2.43
CA ALA A 132 -7.02 -11.99 2.90
C ALA A 132 -8.29 -12.58 3.51
N ALA A 133 -8.98 -11.85 4.40
CA ALA A 133 -10.20 -12.30 5.03
C ALA A 133 -11.35 -12.48 4.03
N ALA A 134 -11.48 -11.55 3.07
CA ALA A 134 -12.45 -11.64 1.99
C ALA A 134 -12.19 -12.81 1.02
N ALA A 135 -10.93 -13.27 0.92
CA ALA A 135 -10.55 -14.48 0.19
C ALA A 135 -10.75 -15.78 0.99
N GLY A 136 -11.21 -15.69 2.26
CA GLY A 136 -11.52 -16.84 3.09
C GLY A 136 -10.45 -17.25 4.11
N ALA A 137 -9.37 -16.47 4.26
CA ALA A 137 -8.35 -16.77 5.27
C ALA A 137 -8.80 -16.39 6.69
N SER A 138 -8.34 -17.18 7.68
CA SER A 138 -8.37 -16.80 9.10
C SER A 138 -7.24 -15.84 9.39
N VAL A 139 -7.53 -14.56 9.58
CA VAL A 139 -6.51 -13.50 9.67
C VAL A 139 -6.26 -13.05 11.11
N CYS A 140 -4.99 -12.96 11.50
CA CYS A 140 -4.56 -12.26 12.69
C CYS A 140 -3.91 -10.92 12.28
N HIS A 141 -4.58 -9.82 12.58
CA HIS A 141 -4.14 -8.45 12.32
C HIS A 141 -3.44 -7.88 13.53
N VAL A 142 -2.18 -7.45 13.39
CA VAL A 142 -1.36 -6.93 14.50
C VAL A 142 -0.81 -5.57 14.12
N ASP A 143 -1.09 -4.57 14.93
CA ASP A 143 -0.50 -3.24 14.85
C ASP A 143 -0.37 -2.62 16.24
N ALA A 144 0.71 -1.88 16.49
CA ALA A 144 0.94 -1.24 17.80
C ALA A 144 0.06 0.00 17.98
N ALA A 145 -0.37 0.64 16.88
CA ALA A 145 -1.17 1.85 16.91
C ALA A 145 -2.67 1.54 17.06
N ARG A 146 -3.19 1.66 18.28
CA ARG A 146 -4.60 1.40 18.60
C ARG A 146 -5.58 2.05 17.62
N GLY A 147 -5.33 3.32 17.25
CA GLY A 147 -6.18 4.05 16.30
C GLY A 147 -6.20 3.42 14.90
N MET A 148 -5.10 2.80 14.47
CA MET A 148 -5.03 2.11 13.17
C MET A 148 -5.81 0.80 13.19
N VAL A 149 -5.73 0.03 14.27
CA VAL A 149 -6.53 -1.20 14.45
C VAL A 149 -8.04 -0.89 14.46
N PHE A 150 -8.48 0.21 15.09
CA PHE A 150 -9.88 0.63 15.02
C PHE A 150 -10.30 1.01 13.61
N ARG A 151 -9.48 1.76 12.87
CA ARG A 151 -9.75 2.07 11.46
C ARG A 151 -9.77 0.82 10.58
N ALA A 152 -8.92 -0.16 10.86
CA ALA A 152 -8.93 -1.43 10.14
C ALA A 152 -10.24 -2.20 10.37
N LYS A 153 -10.80 -2.18 11.59
CA LYS A 153 -12.13 -2.75 11.88
C LYS A 153 -13.22 -2.02 11.10
N GLU A 154 -13.25 -0.68 11.14
CA GLU A 154 -14.20 0.13 10.36
C GLU A 154 -14.12 -0.18 8.85
N ASN A 155 -12.92 -0.38 8.31
CA ASN A 155 -12.72 -0.75 6.92
C ASN A 155 -13.22 -2.17 6.61
N ALA A 156 -13.03 -3.11 7.54
CA ALA A 156 -13.55 -4.47 7.41
C ALA A 156 -15.10 -4.48 7.39
N GLU A 157 -15.73 -3.73 8.30
CA GLU A 157 -17.18 -3.53 8.35
C GLU A 157 -17.70 -2.89 7.05
N SER A 158 -17.06 -1.79 6.60
CA SER A 158 -17.43 -1.10 5.36
C SER A 158 -17.27 -1.99 4.11
N SER A 159 -16.36 -2.96 4.17
CA SER A 159 -16.14 -3.95 3.12
C SER A 159 -17.06 -5.18 3.24
N GLY A 160 -17.99 -5.20 4.20
CA GLY A 160 -18.96 -6.26 4.40
C GLY A 160 -18.38 -7.56 4.97
N LEU A 161 -17.23 -7.51 5.65
CA LEU A 161 -16.65 -8.70 6.29
C LEU A 161 -17.43 -9.06 7.57
N PRO A 162 -17.62 -10.36 7.87
CA PRO A 162 -18.20 -10.79 9.13
C PRO A 162 -17.37 -10.32 10.35
N GLU A 163 -18.04 -9.94 11.44
CA GLU A 163 -17.39 -9.37 12.63
C GLU A 163 -16.27 -10.24 13.20
N ASN A 164 -16.41 -11.56 13.12
CA ASN A 164 -15.47 -12.53 13.67
C ASN A 164 -14.44 -13.06 12.66
N SER A 165 -14.36 -12.48 11.45
CA SER A 165 -13.45 -12.97 10.40
C SER A 165 -11.97 -12.66 10.67
N VAL A 166 -11.68 -11.75 11.59
CA VAL A 166 -10.33 -11.27 11.89
C VAL A 166 -10.06 -11.19 13.40
N ARG A 167 -8.93 -11.73 13.82
CA ARG A 167 -8.39 -11.55 15.16
C ARG A 167 -7.60 -10.25 15.24
N TRP A 168 -8.16 -9.23 15.90
CA TRP A 168 -7.57 -7.90 16.03
C TRP A 168 -6.67 -7.80 17.26
N ILE A 169 -5.42 -7.41 17.07
CA ILE A 169 -4.40 -7.33 18.13
C ILE A 169 -3.75 -5.94 18.11
N ILE A 170 -3.76 -5.27 19.26
CA ILE A 170 -3.03 -4.03 19.50
C ILE A 170 -1.78 -4.39 20.31
N ASP A 171 -0.63 -4.48 19.64
CA ASP A 171 0.61 -4.92 20.28
C ASP A 171 1.84 -4.60 19.43
N ASP A 172 3.03 -4.60 20.07
CA ASP A 172 4.31 -4.64 19.39
C ASP A 172 4.47 -5.94 18.61
N CYS A 173 4.80 -5.84 17.30
CA CYS A 173 4.87 -6.98 16.40
C CYS A 173 5.95 -8.00 16.82
N THR A 174 7.11 -7.56 17.30
CA THR A 174 8.19 -8.44 17.76
C THR A 174 7.75 -9.22 18.97
N LYS A 175 7.25 -8.54 20.01
CA LYS A 175 6.75 -9.16 21.23
C LYS A 175 5.57 -10.10 20.96
N PHE A 176 4.71 -9.75 20.00
CA PHE A 176 3.60 -10.61 19.59
C PHE A 176 4.11 -11.92 18.97
N VAL A 177 5.03 -11.85 17.99
CA VAL A 177 5.58 -13.04 17.33
C VAL A 177 6.31 -13.93 18.32
N GLU A 178 7.12 -13.37 19.24
CA GLU A 178 7.77 -14.13 20.30
C GLU A 178 6.75 -14.91 21.17
N ARG A 179 5.60 -14.32 21.48
CA ARG A 179 4.55 -15.00 22.25
C ARG A 179 3.87 -16.09 21.43
N GLU A 180 3.62 -15.89 20.15
CA GLU A 180 3.02 -16.91 19.27
C GLU A 180 3.98 -18.11 19.09
N ILE A 181 5.31 -17.88 19.00
CA ILE A 181 6.33 -18.95 19.02
C ILE A 181 6.23 -19.77 20.33
N ARG A 182 6.22 -19.11 21.50
CA ARG A 182 6.09 -19.80 22.81
C ARG A 182 4.78 -20.58 22.92
N ARG A 183 3.69 -20.10 22.28
CA ARG A 183 2.38 -20.77 22.21
C ARG A 183 2.32 -21.86 21.15
N LYS A 184 3.39 -22.06 20.38
CA LYS A 184 3.46 -22.99 19.23
C LYS A 184 2.38 -22.72 18.18
N ARG A 185 1.93 -21.45 18.05
CA ARG A 185 1.02 -21.05 16.97
C ARG A 185 1.76 -21.01 15.65
N ARG A 186 1.07 -21.43 14.59
CA ARG A 186 1.61 -21.48 13.23
C ARG A 186 0.68 -20.76 12.27
N TYR A 187 1.27 -20.19 11.22
CA TYR A 187 0.58 -19.45 10.18
C TYR A 187 1.06 -19.93 8.79
N ASP A 188 0.14 -20.07 7.87
CA ASP A 188 0.44 -20.47 6.49
C ASP A 188 0.96 -19.29 5.67
N ALA A 189 0.61 -18.08 6.04
CA ALA A 189 1.11 -16.90 5.38
C ALA A 189 1.46 -15.80 6.40
N VAL A 190 2.53 -15.05 6.09
CA VAL A 190 2.96 -13.90 6.91
C VAL A 190 3.16 -12.69 6.00
N ILE A 191 2.57 -11.56 6.39
CA ILE A 191 2.75 -10.27 5.73
C ILE A 191 3.43 -9.34 6.73
N MET A 192 4.47 -8.63 6.27
CA MET A 192 5.22 -7.66 7.06
C MET A 192 5.36 -6.36 6.29
N ASP A 193 4.91 -5.26 6.89
CA ASP A 193 5.08 -3.90 6.36
C ASP A 193 5.75 -2.97 7.40
N PRO A 194 6.99 -3.33 7.82
CA PRO A 194 7.67 -2.62 8.90
C PRO A 194 8.02 -1.19 8.50
N PRO A 195 7.89 -0.22 9.42
CA PRO A 195 8.28 1.16 9.14
C PRO A 195 9.79 1.28 8.94
N SER A 196 10.21 2.25 8.12
CA SER A 196 11.65 2.57 7.96
C SER A 196 12.30 2.99 9.28
N PHE A 197 11.54 3.75 10.09
CA PHE A 197 11.96 4.22 11.40
C PHE A 197 10.76 4.27 12.36
N GLY A 198 10.97 3.90 13.62
CA GLY A 198 9.97 3.98 14.67
C GLY A 198 10.58 4.11 16.07
N ARG A 199 9.79 4.56 17.03
CA ARG A 199 10.15 4.55 18.46
C ARG A 199 9.08 3.79 19.23
N GLY A 200 9.51 2.83 20.02
CA GLY A 200 8.64 2.12 20.95
C GLY A 200 8.29 2.97 22.17
N PRO A 201 7.28 2.55 22.96
CA PRO A 201 6.83 3.28 24.17
C PRO A 201 7.91 3.44 25.22
N SER A 202 8.87 2.53 25.31
CA SER A 202 9.99 2.57 26.26
C SER A 202 11.26 3.22 25.70
N GLY A 203 11.14 3.88 24.51
CA GLY A 203 12.26 4.56 23.85
C GLY A 203 13.09 3.68 22.95
N GLU A 204 12.70 2.42 22.72
CA GLU A 204 13.37 1.53 21.77
C GLU A 204 13.32 2.13 20.37
N VAL A 205 14.45 2.07 19.67
CA VAL A 205 14.56 2.56 18.28
C VAL A 205 14.43 1.36 17.35
N TRP A 206 13.43 1.45 16.47
CA TRP A 206 13.31 0.61 15.29
C TRP A 206 13.94 1.34 14.10
N LYS A 207 14.88 0.70 13.46
CA LYS A 207 15.48 1.13 12.21
C LYS A 207 15.52 -0.09 11.29
N LEU A 208 14.88 0.01 10.12
CA LEU A 208 14.63 -1.17 9.28
C LEU A 208 15.94 -1.89 8.91
N GLU A 209 16.95 -1.14 8.51
CA GLU A 209 18.23 -1.68 8.05
C GLU A 209 18.94 -2.50 9.15
N ASP A 210 18.74 -2.11 10.41
CA ASP A 210 19.39 -2.77 11.57
C ASP A 210 18.56 -3.97 12.08
N ARG A 211 17.26 -4.05 11.75
CA ARG A 211 16.32 -4.99 12.39
C ARG A 211 15.70 -5.99 11.44
N LEU A 212 15.64 -5.70 10.13
CA LEU A 212 14.87 -6.50 9.18
C LEU A 212 15.30 -7.97 9.16
N TYR A 213 16.61 -8.25 9.11
CA TYR A 213 17.12 -9.61 9.06
C TYR A 213 16.68 -10.44 10.27
N ASP A 214 16.87 -9.91 11.48
CA ASP A 214 16.50 -10.59 12.72
C ASP A 214 14.99 -10.74 12.86
N PHE A 215 14.22 -9.77 12.36
CA PHE A 215 12.76 -9.83 12.40
C PHE A 215 12.21 -10.89 11.43
N VAL A 216 12.73 -10.98 10.20
CA VAL A 216 12.36 -12.05 9.27
C VAL A 216 12.73 -13.42 9.83
N ARG A 217 13.93 -13.55 10.43
CA ARG A 217 14.35 -14.77 11.13
C ARG A 217 13.42 -15.13 12.28
N LEU A 218 12.97 -14.15 13.08
CA LEU A 218 11.98 -14.38 14.15
C LEU A 218 10.64 -14.87 13.55
N CYS A 219 10.17 -14.22 12.49
CA CYS A 219 8.90 -14.58 11.85
C CYS A 219 8.93 -15.97 11.20
N SER A 220 10.09 -16.47 10.77
CA SER A 220 10.19 -17.85 10.29
C SER A 220 9.77 -18.87 11.35
N GLY A 221 9.95 -18.55 12.63
CA GLY A 221 9.54 -19.39 13.75
C GLY A 221 8.04 -19.58 13.93
N VAL A 222 7.19 -18.82 13.24
CA VAL A 222 5.73 -18.97 13.26
C VAL A 222 5.15 -19.50 11.95
N LEU A 223 5.97 -19.80 10.95
CA LEU A 223 5.49 -20.44 9.71
C LEU A 223 5.05 -21.88 9.98
N SER A 224 3.98 -22.31 9.32
CA SER A 224 3.52 -23.71 9.31
C SER A 224 4.52 -24.60 8.57
N ASP A 225 4.32 -25.91 8.66
CA ASP A 225 5.17 -26.87 7.92
C ASP A 225 4.93 -26.84 6.40
N ASN A 226 3.79 -26.29 5.96
CA ASN A 226 3.45 -26.07 4.57
C ASN A 226 3.01 -24.62 4.32
N PRO A 227 3.94 -23.65 4.40
CA PRO A 227 3.60 -22.24 4.27
C PRO A 227 3.23 -21.90 2.82
N LEU A 228 2.26 -21.01 2.66
CA LEU A 228 1.76 -20.59 1.35
C LEU A 228 2.58 -19.45 0.76
N PHE A 229 2.80 -18.39 1.53
CA PHE A 229 3.64 -17.26 1.13
C PHE A 229 4.13 -16.40 2.31
N VAL A 230 5.17 -15.64 2.04
CA VAL A 230 5.59 -14.49 2.87
C VAL A 230 5.68 -13.25 2.01
N ILE A 231 5.13 -12.13 2.47
CA ILE A 231 5.27 -10.82 1.84
C ILE A 231 6.02 -9.89 2.78
N ILE A 232 7.04 -9.20 2.26
CA ILE A 232 7.80 -8.19 2.99
C ILE A 232 7.78 -6.90 2.17
N ASN A 233 7.26 -5.82 2.74
CA ASN A 233 7.28 -4.49 2.14
C ASN A 233 8.39 -3.63 2.71
N SER A 234 8.87 -2.68 1.94
CA SER A 234 9.81 -1.65 2.37
C SER A 234 9.61 -0.35 1.62
N TYR A 235 9.54 0.73 2.37
CA TYR A 235 9.52 2.11 1.87
C TYR A 235 10.81 2.86 2.21
N THR A 236 11.84 2.11 2.61
CA THR A 236 13.15 2.68 3.01
C THR A 236 13.95 3.07 1.78
N THR A 237 14.26 4.36 1.66
CA THR A 237 15.13 4.87 0.60
C THR A 237 16.53 4.28 0.73
N GLY A 238 17.07 3.77 -0.39
CA GLY A 238 18.40 3.16 -0.44
C GLY A 238 18.41 1.66 -0.17
N LEU A 239 17.29 1.05 0.24
CA LEU A 239 17.17 -0.41 0.34
C LEU A 239 16.72 -0.97 -1.02
N SER A 240 17.64 -1.65 -1.71
CA SER A 240 17.32 -2.29 -2.99
C SER A 240 16.31 -3.43 -2.83
N PRO A 241 15.36 -3.62 -3.78
CA PRO A 241 14.48 -4.79 -3.78
C PRO A 241 15.24 -6.12 -3.70
N SER A 242 16.39 -6.24 -4.37
CA SER A 242 17.24 -7.44 -4.32
C SER A 242 17.76 -7.77 -2.92
N THR A 243 17.92 -6.79 -2.04
CA THR A 243 18.28 -7.02 -0.64
C THR A 243 17.17 -7.78 0.10
N LEU A 244 15.89 -7.47 -0.17
CA LEU A 244 14.77 -8.22 0.39
C LEU A 244 14.78 -9.67 -0.10
N THR A 245 15.02 -9.89 -1.40
CA THR A 245 15.15 -11.24 -1.96
C THR A 245 16.26 -12.03 -1.27
N TYR A 246 17.45 -11.42 -1.14
CA TYR A 246 18.61 -12.08 -0.52
C TYR A 246 18.31 -12.49 0.93
N ILE A 247 17.79 -11.57 1.74
CA ILE A 247 17.41 -11.84 3.14
C ILE A 247 16.40 -12.98 3.22
N THR A 248 15.36 -12.90 2.41
CA THR A 248 14.26 -13.88 2.45
C THR A 248 14.71 -15.26 2.04
N GLN A 249 15.44 -15.39 0.93
CA GLN A 249 15.96 -16.68 0.47
C GLN A 249 17.02 -17.26 1.40
N SER A 250 17.88 -16.44 1.99
CA SER A 250 18.90 -16.92 2.93
C SER A 250 18.32 -17.49 4.21
N LEU A 251 17.14 -17.00 4.64
CA LEU A 251 16.49 -17.42 5.88
C LEU A 251 15.42 -18.50 5.69
N LEU A 252 14.67 -18.45 4.58
CA LEU A 252 13.51 -19.33 4.35
C LEU A 252 13.75 -20.39 3.28
N GLY A 253 14.84 -20.29 2.49
CA GLY A 253 15.00 -21.10 1.28
C GLY A 253 13.95 -20.73 0.25
N GLY A 254 13.45 -21.70 -0.51
CA GLY A 254 12.33 -21.51 -1.46
C GLY A 254 12.62 -20.50 -2.57
N CYS A 255 11.57 -19.93 -3.12
CA CYS A 255 11.64 -18.94 -4.20
C CYS A 255 11.16 -17.57 -3.70
N ALA A 256 11.99 -16.54 -3.85
CA ALA A 256 11.65 -15.17 -3.54
C ALA A 256 11.86 -14.26 -4.75
N GLU A 257 10.88 -13.40 -5.02
CA GLU A 257 10.94 -12.36 -6.05
C GLU A 257 10.62 -11.01 -5.44
N SER A 258 11.49 -10.03 -5.67
CA SER A 258 11.26 -8.65 -5.23
C SER A 258 11.18 -7.71 -6.41
N ARG A 259 10.20 -6.80 -6.36
CA ARG A 259 10.05 -5.71 -7.34
C ARG A 259 9.61 -4.43 -6.65
N GLU A 260 9.85 -3.33 -7.32
CA GLU A 260 9.22 -2.07 -6.94
C GLU A 260 7.70 -2.14 -7.17
N LEU A 261 6.96 -1.50 -6.27
CA LEU A 261 5.55 -1.17 -6.45
C LEU A 261 5.44 0.16 -7.19
N GLY A 262 4.43 0.31 -8.03
CA GLY A 262 4.23 1.54 -8.77
C GLY A 262 2.76 1.86 -9.00
N ILE A 263 2.49 3.15 -9.18
CA ILE A 263 1.19 3.67 -9.56
C ILE A 263 1.32 4.36 -10.91
N PRO A 264 0.53 3.98 -11.92
CA PRO A 264 0.54 4.65 -13.21
C PRO A 264 0.15 6.12 -13.09
N VAL A 265 0.86 7.00 -13.80
CA VAL A 265 0.55 8.44 -13.85
C VAL A 265 -0.39 8.70 -15.01
N THR A 266 -1.59 9.19 -14.74
CA THR A 266 -2.68 9.26 -15.73
C THR A 266 -2.61 10.44 -16.69
N LYS A 267 -1.88 11.50 -16.36
CA LYS A 267 -1.66 12.60 -17.35
C LYS A 267 -1.06 12.11 -18.66
N TRP A 268 -0.49 10.93 -18.67
CA TRP A 268 0.10 10.27 -19.85
C TRP A 268 -0.81 9.20 -20.45
N ARG A 269 -2.03 9.04 -19.93
CA ARG A 269 -3.08 8.18 -20.52
C ARG A 269 -4.03 9.06 -21.34
N GLU A 270 -4.44 8.62 -22.51
CA GLU A 270 -5.61 9.20 -23.19
C GLU A 270 -6.82 9.04 -22.25
N VAL A 271 -7.57 10.12 -22.08
CA VAL A 271 -8.71 10.19 -21.14
C VAL A 271 -9.78 9.17 -21.56
N THR A 272 -9.76 7.99 -20.94
CA THR A 272 -10.90 7.09 -20.98
C THR A 272 -12.00 7.68 -20.10
N GLN A 273 -13.17 7.92 -20.68
CA GLN A 273 -14.33 8.52 -20.02
C GLN A 273 -14.72 7.73 -18.78
N VAL A 274 -14.67 8.37 -17.62
CA VAL A 274 -15.23 7.82 -16.38
C VAL A 274 -16.71 8.22 -16.33
N PRO A 275 -17.67 7.29 -16.21
CA PRO A 275 -19.08 7.63 -16.07
C PRO A 275 -19.31 8.36 -14.74
N GLY A 276 -19.79 9.61 -14.79
CA GLY A 276 -20.23 10.38 -13.62
C GLY A 276 -19.22 11.35 -13.01
N GLY A 277 -17.99 11.45 -13.48
CA GLY A 277 -16.97 12.39 -13.01
C GLY A 277 -17.05 13.76 -13.68
N ARG A 278 -16.67 14.82 -12.96
CA ARG A 278 -16.49 16.16 -13.53
C ARG A 278 -15.49 16.08 -14.70
N ARG A 279 -15.90 16.51 -15.88
CA ARG A 279 -14.99 16.64 -17.03
C ARG A 279 -13.96 17.74 -16.76
N PHE A 280 -12.69 17.39 -16.68
CA PHE A 280 -11.60 18.36 -16.68
C PHE A 280 -10.98 18.39 -18.09
N GLY A 281 -11.05 19.55 -18.70
CA GLY A 281 -10.28 20.12 -19.79
C GLY A 281 -10.01 19.28 -21.03
N THR A 282 -10.62 19.71 -22.12
CA THR A 282 -10.34 19.30 -23.50
C THR A 282 -8.89 19.61 -23.89
N VAL A 283 -8.16 18.58 -24.30
CA VAL A 283 -6.98 18.77 -25.17
C VAL A 283 -7.48 19.26 -26.53
N ASN A 284 -6.84 20.27 -27.11
CA ASN A 284 -7.17 20.86 -28.38
C ASN A 284 -7.32 19.81 -29.52
N GLU A 285 -8.50 19.71 -30.11
CA GLU A 285 -8.85 18.79 -31.19
C GLU A 285 -8.25 19.19 -32.58
N ASN A 286 -7.17 19.97 -32.68
CA ASN A 286 -6.63 20.48 -33.93
C ASN A 286 -5.21 19.98 -34.30
N GLU A 287 -4.80 18.80 -33.85
CA GLU A 287 -3.65 18.13 -34.48
C GLU A 287 -4.16 17.01 -35.40
N GLN A 288 -3.99 17.25 -36.73
CA GLN A 288 -4.25 16.29 -37.79
C GLN A 288 -3.49 14.99 -37.51
N ARG A 289 -4.24 13.89 -37.43
CA ARG A 289 -3.71 12.53 -37.33
C ARG A 289 -2.86 12.22 -38.58
N ASP A 290 -1.56 12.13 -38.38
CA ASP A 290 -0.67 11.46 -39.30
C ASP A 290 -0.75 9.95 -39.09
N GLU A 291 -1.38 9.22 -39.99
CA GLU A 291 -1.69 7.78 -39.89
C GLU A 291 -0.45 6.86 -40.03
N THR A 292 0.76 7.40 -40.04
CA THR A 292 1.99 6.61 -40.24
C THR A 292 2.89 6.41 -39.04
N SER A 293 2.50 6.81 -37.83
CA SER A 293 3.29 6.49 -36.64
C SER A 293 2.88 5.13 -36.07
N ALA A 294 3.52 4.08 -36.60
CA ALA A 294 3.54 2.74 -36.03
C ALA A 294 3.62 2.76 -34.48
N ARG A 295 2.60 2.18 -33.84
CA ARG A 295 2.61 1.57 -32.48
C ARG A 295 3.85 1.91 -31.65
N ARG A 296 3.95 3.13 -31.13
CA ARG A 296 4.74 3.39 -29.94
C ARG A 296 4.10 2.54 -28.85
N ASN A 297 4.83 1.54 -28.37
CA ASN A 297 4.59 0.90 -27.09
C ASN A 297 4.65 2.03 -26.07
N GLU A 298 3.54 2.70 -25.79
CA GLU A 298 3.43 3.71 -24.74
C GLU A 298 3.69 3.01 -23.42
N ARG A 299 4.95 3.02 -23.00
CA ARG A 299 5.32 2.61 -21.65
C ARG A 299 4.64 3.61 -20.75
N LEU A 300 3.55 3.21 -20.09
CA LEU A 300 2.92 4.00 -19.06
C LEU A 300 4.00 4.41 -18.06
N LEU A 301 4.20 5.72 -17.91
CA LEU A 301 5.03 6.22 -16.83
C LEU A 301 4.32 5.90 -15.53
N ALA A 302 5.05 5.30 -14.59
CA ALA A 302 4.56 4.97 -13.28
C ALA A 302 5.48 5.55 -12.22
N MET A 303 4.89 6.06 -11.16
CA MET A 303 5.62 6.54 -9.99
C MET A 303 6.06 5.33 -9.15
N PRO A 304 7.36 5.17 -8.85
CA PRO A 304 7.82 4.17 -7.89
C PRO A 304 7.36 4.56 -6.49
N CYS A 305 6.82 3.60 -5.72
CA CYS A 305 6.24 3.88 -4.41
C CYS A 305 6.95 3.18 -3.26
N GLY A 306 7.58 2.05 -3.51
CA GLY A 306 8.27 1.22 -2.53
C GLY A 306 8.66 -0.11 -3.15
N ALA A 307 9.16 -1.04 -2.36
CA ALA A 307 9.52 -2.38 -2.79
C ALA A 307 8.73 -3.43 -2.02
N THR A 308 8.44 -4.54 -2.68
CA THR A 308 7.86 -5.72 -2.04
C THR A 308 8.60 -6.98 -2.47
N CYS A 309 8.79 -7.89 -1.53
CA CYS A 309 9.29 -9.24 -1.73
C CYS A 309 8.13 -10.22 -1.52
N ARG A 310 7.95 -11.13 -2.46
CA ARG A 310 7.01 -12.25 -2.38
C ARG A 310 7.79 -13.55 -2.37
N TRP A 311 7.63 -14.33 -1.34
CA TRP A 311 8.25 -15.64 -1.19
C TRP A 311 7.20 -16.74 -1.17
N THR A 312 7.55 -17.89 -1.77
CA THR A 312 6.76 -19.13 -1.71
C THR A 312 7.68 -20.31 -1.42
N CYS A 313 7.17 -21.30 -0.72
CA CYS A 313 7.81 -22.62 -0.64
C CYS A 313 7.83 -23.27 -2.03
N LEU A 314 8.90 -23.99 -2.35
CA LEU A 314 9.03 -24.74 -3.61
C LEU A 314 8.09 -25.95 -3.63
#